data_b7fb6dcc62057d1c4421521232e400a4
#
_entry.id   b7fb6dcc62057d1c4421521232e400a4
#
_cell.length_a   1.000
_cell.length_b   1.000
_cell.length_c   1.000
_cell.angle_alpha   90.00
_cell.angle_beta   90.00
_cell.angle_gamma   90.00
#
_symmetry.space_group_name_H-M   'P 1'
#
loop_
_entity.id
_entity.type
_entity.pdbx_description
1 polymer ?
#
loop_
_entity_poly.entity_id
_entity_poly.type
_entity_poly.pdbx_seq_one_letter_code
_entity_poly.pdbx_strand_id
1 'polypeptide(L)'
;MPRATAGQDSPLQSTDRVRRVSVSDTDCKEIEQLYLAIRRAKTKLVAPNGEARLLPDSLNSFLVELIELLNVGKPVTIVRNMAKLTTMEAASILGVSRQFLVNLLEKGEIPYHMVGTHRRMYAQDLFRYKAKRDEQRHEAIRELAQAEAREGLYDRTATSGDRN
;
A
#
# COMPACT_ATOMS: atom_id res chain seq x y z
N MET A 1 -30.41 18.33 41.03
CA MET A 1 -30.48 17.48 39.81
C MET A 1 -29.41 17.97 38.86
N PRO A 2 -28.25 17.33 38.76
CA PRO A 2 -27.24 17.69 37.74
C PRO A 2 -27.60 16.98 36.44
N ARG A 3 -27.63 17.75 35.35
CA ARG A 3 -27.81 17.26 33.98
C ARG A 3 -26.57 16.47 33.56
N ALA A 4 -26.77 15.24 33.14
CA ALA A 4 -25.82 14.43 32.45
C ALA A 4 -25.40 15.11 31.12
N THR A 5 -24.15 15.48 30.99
CA THR A 5 -23.50 15.86 29.73
C THR A 5 -23.36 14.59 28.89
N ALA A 6 -24.21 14.42 27.91
CA ALA A 6 -24.04 13.42 26.86
C ALA A 6 -22.73 13.71 26.15
N GLY A 7 -21.81 12.73 26.16
CA GLY A 7 -20.61 12.74 25.37
C GLY A 7 -20.98 12.85 23.91
N GLN A 8 -20.55 13.93 23.27
CA GLN A 8 -20.64 14.11 21.83
C GLN A 8 -19.61 13.16 21.21
N ASP A 9 -20.08 12.01 20.75
CA ASP A 9 -19.38 11.23 19.73
C ASP A 9 -19.30 12.11 18.48
N SER A 10 -18.15 12.77 18.32
CA SER A 10 -17.83 13.47 17.09
C SER A 10 -17.83 12.45 15.96
N PRO A 11 -18.65 12.60 14.91
CA PRO A 11 -18.57 11.74 13.75
C PRO A 11 -17.19 11.91 13.15
N LEU A 12 -16.42 10.82 13.07
CA LEU A 12 -15.14 10.71 12.39
C LEU A 12 -15.27 11.39 11.02
N GLN A 13 -14.69 12.58 10.93
CA GLN A 13 -14.80 13.44 9.76
C GLN A 13 -14.25 12.69 8.55
N SER A 14 -14.90 12.83 7.41
CA SER A 14 -14.72 12.12 6.16
C SER A 14 -13.34 12.22 5.50
N THR A 15 -12.38 12.87 6.15
CA THR A 15 -11.01 13.15 5.67
C THR A 15 -10.03 11.98 5.92
N ASP A 16 -10.39 10.99 6.74
CA ASP A 16 -9.46 9.95 7.21
C ASP A 16 -9.58 8.61 6.44
N ARG A 17 -9.90 8.67 5.14
CA ARG A 17 -10.08 7.48 4.31
C ARG A 17 -8.77 6.89 3.82
N VAL A 18 -7.76 7.74 3.67
CA VAL A 18 -6.43 7.39 3.17
C VAL A 18 -5.40 8.09 4.05
N ARG A 19 -4.68 7.33 4.86
CA ARG A 19 -3.62 7.87 5.71
C ARG A 19 -2.27 7.48 5.14
N ARG A 20 -1.45 8.46 4.80
CA ARG A 20 -0.04 8.26 4.44
C ARG A 20 0.81 8.37 5.70
N VAL A 21 1.67 7.39 5.88
CA VAL A 21 2.69 7.38 6.93
C VAL A 21 4.04 7.44 6.24
N SER A 22 4.81 8.48 6.54
CA SER A 22 6.20 8.62 6.12
C SER A 22 7.04 8.89 7.36
N VAL A 23 8.28 8.47 7.32
CA VAL A 23 9.25 8.68 8.40
C VAL A 23 9.94 10.01 8.16
N SER A 24 10.14 10.78 9.22
CA SER A 24 11.03 11.94 9.21
C SER A 24 12.49 11.49 9.35
N ASP A 25 13.43 12.27 8.85
CA ASP A 25 14.87 11.97 8.96
C ASP A 25 15.34 11.82 10.43
N THR A 26 14.63 12.47 11.36
CA THR A 26 14.88 12.36 12.80
C THR A 26 14.49 11.02 13.39
N ASP A 27 13.46 10.36 12.84
CA ASP A 27 12.91 9.12 13.39
C ASP A 27 13.57 7.86 12.79
N CYS A 28 14.41 8.01 11.75
CA CYS A 28 15.03 6.87 11.05
C CYS A 28 15.81 5.95 12.00
N LYS A 29 16.60 6.52 12.92
CA LYS A 29 17.40 5.72 13.87
C LYS A 29 16.53 4.96 14.88
N GLU A 30 15.44 5.57 15.34
CA GLU A 30 14.50 4.94 16.27
C GLU A 30 13.73 3.81 15.59
N ILE A 31 13.36 4.00 14.31
CA ILE A 31 12.70 2.98 13.52
C ILE A 31 13.62 1.80 13.23
N GLU A 32 14.89 2.03 12.94
CA GLU A 32 15.87 0.97 12.76
C GLU A 32 16.03 0.13 14.06
N GLN A 33 16.15 0.79 15.19
CA GLN A 33 16.23 0.11 16.49
C GLN A 33 14.95 -0.69 16.79
N LEU A 34 13.79 -0.11 16.49
CA LEU A 34 12.50 -0.75 16.66
C LEU A 34 12.36 -1.97 15.74
N TYR A 35 12.78 -1.85 14.48
CA TYR A 35 12.80 -2.96 13.52
C TYR A 35 13.62 -4.13 14.03
N LEU A 36 14.84 -3.87 14.50
CA LEU A 36 15.72 -4.91 15.04
C LEU A 36 15.14 -5.58 16.30
N ALA A 37 14.48 -4.82 17.15
CA ALA A 37 13.86 -5.33 18.37
C ALA A 37 12.63 -6.23 18.08
N ILE A 38 11.73 -5.79 17.19
CA ILE A 38 10.50 -6.53 16.86
C ILE A 38 10.80 -7.82 16.10
N ARG A 39 11.82 -7.82 15.24
CA ARG A 39 12.21 -8.99 14.46
C ARG A 39 12.79 -10.13 15.30
N ARG A 40 13.35 -9.80 16.48
CA ARG A 40 14.03 -10.77 17.36
C ARG A 40 13.13 -11.35 18.45
N ALA A 41 12.00 -10.74 18.75
CA ALA A 41 11.15 -11.14 19.88
C ALA A 41 9.67 -10.93 19.58
N LYS A 42 8.81 -11.74 20.24
CA LYS A 42 7.36 -11.50 20.21
C LYS A 42 7.04 -10.18 20.92
N THR A 43 6.36 -9.29 20.22
CA THR A 43 6.01 -7.96 20.73
C THR A 43 4.93 -8.03 21.80
N LYS A 44 5.13 -7.27 22.87
CA LYS A 44 4.16 -7.09 23.95
C LYS A 44 3.71 -5.63 23.99
N LEU A 45 2.42 -5.42 24.11
CA LEU A 45 1.85 -4.11 24.45
C LEU A 45 1.81 -4.00 25.97
N VAL A 46 2.38 -2.93 26.50
CA VAL A 46 2.31 -2.60 27.93
C VAL A 46 1.32 -1.46 28.11
N ALA A 47 0.24 -1.71 28.82
CA ALA A 47 -0.74 -0.69 29.15
C ALA A 47 -0.19 0.26 30.25
N PRO A 48 -0.76 1.47 30.43
CA PRO A 48 -0.32 2.42 31.45
C PRO A 48 -0.39 1.88 32.89
N ASN A 49 -1.22 0.88 33.11
CA ASN A 49 -1.34 0.16 34.40
C ASN A 49 -0.26 -0.92 34.62
N GLY A 50 0.71 -1.07 33.69
CA GLY A 50 1.76 -2.07 33.74
C GLY A 50 1.36 -3.46 33.19
N GLU A 51 0.11 -3.67 32.81
CA GLU A 51 -0.34 -4.95 32.25
C GLU A 51 0.27 -5.17 30.87
N ALA A 52 0.98 -6.29 30.68
CA ALA A 52 1.61 -6.64 29.42
C ALA A 52 0.80 -7.73 28.69
N ARG A 53 0.39 -7.47 27.44
CA ARG A 53 -0.30 -8.43 26.57
C ARG A 53 0.51 -8.73 25.32
N LEU A 54 0.67 -10.01 25.01
CA LEU A 54 1.29 -10.44 23.75
C LEU A 54 0.43 -10.03 22.57
N LEU A 55 1.06 -9.52 21.51
CA LEU A 55 0.37 -9.31 20.24
C LEU A 55 0.06 -10.67 19.58
N PRO A 56 -1.14 -10.82 18.97
CA PRO A 56 -1.41 -11.95 18.07
C PRO A 56 -0.37 -12.02 16.94
N ASP A 57 -0.01 -13.23 16.51
CA ASP A 57 1.04 -13.44 15.50
C ASP A 57 0.75 -12.71 14.17
N SER A 58 -0.52 -12.65 13.75
CA SER A 58 -0.94 -11.91 12.55
C SER A 58 -0.67 -10.40 12.66
N LEU A 59 -0.94 -9.82 13.83
CA LEU A 59 -0.70 -8.40 14.06
C LEU A 59 0.79 -8.09 14.22
N ASN A 60 1.53 -9.01 14.83
CA ASN A 60 2.98 -8.89 14.94
C ASN A 60 3.65 -8.92 13.56
N SER A 61 3.26 -9.86 12.68
CA SER A 61 3.76 -9.94 11.29
C SER A 61 3.44 -8.68 10.50
N PHE A 62 2.23 -8.16 10.61
CA PHE A 62 1.84 -6.90 9.97
C PHE A 62 2.69 -5.71 10.45
N LEU A 63 2.97 -5.62 11.76
CA LEU A 63 3.83 -4.56 12.30
C LEU A 63 5.28 -4.68 11.83
N VAL A 64 5.82 -5.89 11.76
CA VAL A 64 7.16 -6.15 11.22
C VAL A 64 7.25 -5.66 9.77
N GLU A 65 6.30 -6.05 8.91
CA GLU A 65 6.24 -5.63 7.52
C GLU A 65 6.11 -4.10 7.38
N LEU A 66 5.25 -3.48 8.18
CA LEU A 66 5.06 -2.03 8.19
C LEU A 66 6.35 -1.30 8.55
N ILE A 67 7.02 -1.72 9.62
CA ILE A 67 8.26 -1.09 10.09
C ILE A 67 9.40 -1.33 9.11
N GLU A 68 9.46 -2.51 8.47
CA GLU A 68 10.44 -2.80 7.41
C GLU A 68 10.30 -1.85 6.23
N LEU A 69 9.08 -1.61 5.75
CA LEU A 69 8.82 -0.65 4.68
C LEU A 69 9.22 0.77 5.06
N LEU A 70 8.91 1.19 6.29
CA LEU A 70 9.28 2.51 6.81
C LEU A 70 10.79 2.65 6.98
N ASN A 71 11.49 1.60 7.43
CA ASN A 71 12.94 1.59 7.60
C ASN A 71 13.71 1.75 6.28
N VAL A 72 13.14 1.23 5.18
CA VAL A 72 13.68 1.39 3.81
C VAL A 72 13.29 2.75 3.20
N GLY A 73 12.61 3.61 3.96
CA GLY A 73 12.16 4.94 3.49
C GLY A 73 10.98 4.88 2.53
N LYS A 74 10.28 3.75 2.42
CA LYS A 74 9.08 3.62 1.57
C LYS A 74 7.87 4.18 2.28
N PRO A 75 7.16 5.16 1.70
CA PRO A 75 5.93 5.67 2.29
C PRO A 75 4.84 4.58 2.28
N VAL A 76 4.15 4.41 3.40
CA VAL A 76 3.04 3.46 3.52
C VAL A 76 1.72 4.19 3.50
N THR A 77 0.77 3.67 2.72
CA THR A 77 -0.58 4.21 2.65
C THR A 77 -1.56 3.20 3.23
N ILE A 78 -2.23 3.57 4.31
CA ILE A 78 -3.27 2.75 4.93
C ILE A 78 -4.62 3.18 4.39
N VAL A 79 -5.35 2.25 3.77
CA VAL A 79 -6.68 2.48 3.19
C VAL A 79 -7.65 1.44 3.70
N ARG A 80 -8.82 1.88 4.16
CA ARG A 80 -9.89 0.94 4.55
C ARG A 80 -10.50 0.30 3.30
N ASN A 81 -10.66 -1.03 3.29
CA ASN A 81 -11.21 -1.76 2.13
C ASN A 81 -12.54 -1.22 1.62
N MET A 82 -13.43 -0.82 2.53
CA MET A 82 -14.74 -0.25 2.19
C MET A 82 -14.73 1.28 2.03
N ALA A 83 -13.54 1.90 2.01
CA ALA A 83 -13.46 3.34 1.76
C ALA A 83 -13.95 3.66 0.34
N LYS A 84 -14.82 4.67 0.24
CA LYS A 84 -15.26 5.22 -1.04
C LYS A 84 -14.24 6.26 -1.50
N LEU A 85 -13.52 5.95 -2.56
CA LEU A 85 -12.50 6.81 -3.13
C LEU A 85 -13.07 7.73 -4.21
N THR A 86 -12.51 8.91 -4.31
CA THR A 86 -12.71 9.81 -5.45
C THR A 86 -11.86 9.35 -6.63
N THR A 87 -12.16 9.85 -7.83
CA THR A 87 -11.30 9.61 -9.01
C THR A 87 -9.88 10.13 -8.84
N MET A 88 -9.68 11.22 -8.09
CA MET A 88 -8.35 11.75 -7.81
C MET A 88 -7.55 10.86 -6.86
N GLU A 89 -8.16 10.45 -5.74
CA GLU A 89 -7.53 9.54 -4.78
C GLU A 89 -7.17 8.20 -5.42
N ALA A 90 -8.10 7.62 -6.19
CA ALA A 90 -7.88 6.36 -6.87
C ALA A 90 -6.79 6.45 -7.96
N ALA A 91 -6.75 7.52 -8.73
CA ALA A 91 -5.69 7.77 -9.72
C ALA A 91 -4.32 7.88 -9.04
N SER A 92 -4.25 8.61 -7.92
CA SER A 92 -3.03 8.72 -7.11
C SER A 92 -2.55 7.37 -6.57
N ILE A 93 -3.45 6.51 -6.09
CA ILE A 93 -3.13 5.16 -5.58
C ILE A 93 -2.62 4.25 -6.69
N LEU A 94 -3.21 4.32 -7.90
CA LEU A 94 -2.76 3.54 -9.05
C LEU A 94 -1.50 4.10 -9.72
N GLY A 95 -1.09 5.34 -9.38
CA GLY A 95 0.02 6.01 -10.05
C GLY A 95 -0.28 6.39 -11.51
N VAL A 96 -1.54 6.74 -11.82
CA VAL A 96 -2.00 7.09 -13.17
C VAL A 96 -2.64 8.47 -13.22
N SER A 97 -2.84 9.03 -14.42
CA SER A 97 -3.59 10.27 -14.57
C SER A 97 -5.09 10.06 -14.27
N ARG A 98 -5.76 11.12 -13.81
CA ARG A 98 -7.22 11.09 -13.59
C ARG A 98 -7.98 10.67 -14.86
N GLN A 99 -7.56 11.19 -16.03
CA GLN A 99 -8.22 10.87 -17.30
C GLN A 99 -8.08 9.38 -17.65
N PHE A 100 -6.90 8.81 -17.44
CA PHE A 100 -6.69 7.38 -17.64
C PHE A 100 -7.59 6.54 -16.74
N LEU A 101 -7.71 6.91 -15.46
CA LEU A 101 -8.62 6.23 -14.55
C LEU A 101 -10.08 6.33 -15.01
N VAL A 102 -10.53 7.51 -15.45
CA VAL A 102 -11.89 7.68 -15.98
C VAL A 102 -12.17 6.75 -17.16
N ASN A 103 -11.23 6.61 -18.07
CA ASN A 103 -11.34 5.67 -19.19
C ASN A 103 -11.45 4.21 -18.73
N LEU A 104 -10.73 3.82 -17.65
CA LEU A 104 -10.86 2.47 -17.08
C LEU A 104 -12.25 2.23 -16.47
N LEU A 105 -12.81 3.24 -15.80
CA LEU A 105 -14.17 3.17 -15.25
C LEU A 105 -15.22 3.04 -16.36
N GLU A 106 -15.07 3.80 -17.44
CA GLU A 106 -15.99 3.77 -18.58
C GLU A 106 -15.91 2.45 -19.38
N LYS A 107 -14.75 1.82 -19.41
CA LYS A 107 -14.56 0.47 -19.96
C LYS A 107 -15.09 -0.64 -19.03
N GLY A 108 -15.52 -0.32 -17.80
CA GLY A 108 -15.99 -1.30 -16.84
C GLY A 108 -14.89 -2.15 -16.18
N GLU A 109 -13.61 -1.77 -16.33
CA GLU A 109 -12.48 -2.47 -15.74
C GLU A 109 -12.48 -2.38 -14.19
N ILE A 110 -13.00 -1.27 -13.66
CA ILE A 110 -13.16 -1.02 -12.23
C ILE A 110 -14.59 -0.61 -11.97
N PRO A 111 -15.34 -1.32 -11.09
CA PRO A 111 -16.68 -0.93 -10.71
C PRO A 111 -16.72 0.45 -10.04
N TYR A 112 -17.71 1.24 -10.38
CA TYR A 112 -17.95 2.53 -9.75
C TYR A 112 -19.44 2.81 -9.60
N HIS A 113 -19.78 3.79 -8.77
CA HIS A 113 -21.13 4.29 -8.62
C HIS A 113 -21.14 5.82 -8.60
N MET A 114 -22.27 6.40 -8.96
CA MET A 114 -22.44 7.85 -8.94
C MET A 114 -22.92 8.32 -7.57
N VAL A 115 -22.32 9.40 -7.07
CA VAL A 115 -22.81 10.14 -5.90
C VAL A 115 -23.01 11.58 -6.37
N GLY A 116 -24.25 11.93 -6.69
CA GLY A 116 -24.53 13.13 -7.46
C GLY A 116 -23.85 13.05 -8.84
N THR A 117 -23.08 14.05 -9.18
CA THR A 117 -22.29 14.11 -10.43
C THR A 117 -20.90 13.48 -10.33
N HIS A 118 -20.51 12.95 -9.16
CA HIS A 118 -19.18 12.47 -8.90
C HIS A 118 -19.09 10.94 -8.94
N ARG A 119 -18.13 10.39 -9.69
CA ARG A 119 -17.80 8.96 -9.68
C ARG A 119 -17.11 8.59 -8.38
N ARG A 120 -17.55 7.51 -7.74
CA ARG A 120 -16.96 6.92 -6.53
C ARG A 120 -16.75 5.43 -6.76
N MET A 121 -15.68 4.88 -6.18
CA MET A 121 -15.35 3.46 -6.23
C MET A 121 -14.90 2.98 -4.86
N TYR A 122 -15.04 1.70 -4.58
CA TYR A 122 -14.52 1.14 -3.35
C TYR A 122 -13.03 0.83 -3.48
N ALA A 123 -12.28 1.06 -2.41
CA ALA A 123 -10.84 0.79 -2.37
C ALA A 123 -10.52 -0.67 -2.70
N GLN A 124 -11.34 -1.63 -2.22
CA GLN A 124 -11.18 -3.05 -2.53
C GLN A 124 -11.21 -3.36 -4.03
N ASP A 125 -12.07 -2.70 -4.80
CA ASP A 125 -12.19 -2.93 -6.24
C ASP A 125 -10.99 -2.35 -6.98
N LEU A 126 -10.50 -1.20 -6.52
CA LEU A 126 -9.28 -0.59 -7.03
C LEU A 126 -8.05 -1.49 -6.80
N PHE A 127 -7.90 -2.04 -5.59
CA PHE A 127 -6.78 -2.93 -5.27
C PHE A 127 -6.87 -4.27 -6.00
N ARG A 128 -8.08 -4.81 -6.20
CA ARG A 128 -8.29 -6.00 -7.02
C ARG A 128 -7.83 -5.78 -8.46
N TYR A 129 -8.21 -4.65 -9.05
CA TYR A 129 -7.74 -4.27 -10.38
C TYR A 129 -6.22 -4.12 -10.42
N LYS A 130 -5.63 -3.43 -9.43
CA LYS A 130 -4.18 -3.24 -9.33
C LYS A 130 -3.45 -4.57 -9.27
N ALA A 131 -3.88 -5.49 -8.42
CA ALA A 131 -3.26 -6.82 -8.30
C ALA A 131 -3.29 -7.59 -9.63
N LYS A 132 -4.46 -7.63 -10.31
CA LYS A 132 -4.61 -8.27 -11.64
C LYS A 132 -3.69 -7.65 -12.68
N ARG A 133 -3.62 -6.31 -12.75
CA ARG A 133 -2.75 -5.60 -13.68
C ARG A 133 -1.27 -5.89 -13.42
N ASP A 134 -0.87 -5.89 -12.15
CA ASP A 134 0.51 -6.11 -11.76
C ASP A 134 0.92 -7.58 -12.05
N GLU A 135 0.02 -8.55 -11.87
CA GLU A 135 0.22 -9.95 -12.24
C GLU A 135 0.40 -10.11 -13.77
N GLN A 136 -0.50 -9.54 -14.57
CA GLN A 136 -0.40 -9.55 -16.03
C GLN A 136 0.91 -8.92 -16.53
N ARG A 137 1.33 -7.83 -15.90
CA ARG A 137 2.60 -7.18 -16.23
C ARG A 137 3.80 -8.08 -15.92
N HIS A 138 3.81 -8.75 -14.76
CA HIS A 138 4.86 -9.68 -14.40
C HIS A 138 4.93 -10.87 -15.36
N GLU A 139 3.79 -11.40 -15.78
CA GLU A 139 3.73 -12.49 -16.75
C GLU A 139 4.29 -12.07 -18.11
N ALA A 140 3.87 -10.92 -18.63
CA ALA A 140 4.39 -10.38 -19.88
C ALA A 140 5.91 -10.14 -19.84
N ILE A 141 6.45 -9.67 -18.71
CA ILE A 141 7.90 -9.50 -18.53
C ILE A 141 8.61 -10.85 -18.52
N ARG A 142 8.05 -11.88 -17.87
CA ARG A 142 8.62 -13.23 -17.86
C ARG A 142 8.65 -13.86 -19.25
N GLU A 143 7.54 -13.72 -19.99
CA GLU A 143 7.45 -14.22 -21.37
C GLU A 143 8.50 -13.55 -22.26
N LEU A 144 8.65 -12.22 -22.15
CA LEU A 144 9.64 -11.47 -22.88
C LEU A 144 11.07 -11.93 -22.57
N ALA A 145 11.40 -12.05 -21.27
CA ALA A 145 12.72 -12.51 -20.82
C ALA A 145 13.01 -13.94 -21.29
N GLN A 146 12.00 -14.82 -21.32
CA GLN A 146 12.16 -16.18 -21.84
C GLN A 146 12.35 -16.21 -23.37
N ALA A 147 11.67 -15.35 -24.10
CA ALA A 147 11.83 -15.21 -25.55
C ALA A 147 13.25 -14.73 -25.89
N GLU A 148 13.73 -13.68 -25.23
CA GLU A 148 15.08 -13.15 -25.38
C GLU A 148 16.16 -14.21 -25.05
N ALA A 149 15.95 -14.99 -23.99
CA ALA A 149 16.88 -16.07 -23.61
C ALA A 149 16.90 -17.20 -24.66
N ARG A 150 15.77 -17.51 -25.30
CA ARG A 150 15.69 -18.53 -26.37
C ARG A 150 16.34 -18.06 -27.67
N GLU A 151 16.28 -16.76 -27.98
CA GLU A 151 16.88 -16.19 -29.17
C GLU A 151 18.39 -15.95 -29.04
N GLY A 152 18.99 -16.21 -27.87
CA GLY A 152 20.43 -16.10 -27.63
C GLY A 152 20.98 -14.67 -27.77
N LEU A 153 20.13 -13.65 -27.61
CA LEU A 153 20.52 -12.25 -27.77
C LEU A 153 21.63 -11.82 -26.79
N TYR A 154 21.74 -12.51 -25.64
CA TYR A 154 22.79 -12.26 -24.64
C TYR A 154 24.17 -12.80 -25.04
N ASP A 155 24.25 -13.81 -25.90
CA ASP A 155 25.53 -14.36 -26.40
C ASP A 155 26.21 -13.49 -27.46
N ARG A 156 25.47 -12.58 -28.10
CA ARG A 156 26.03 -11.72 -29.17
C ARG A 156 26.85 -10.54 -28.66
N THR A 157 26.70 -10.14 -27.41
CA THR A 157 27.42 -9.02 -26.82
C THR A 157 28.75 -9.43 -26.17
N ALA A 158 28.95 -10.71 -25.88
CA ALA A 158 30.19 -11.22 -25.24
C ALA A 158 31.37 -11.49 -26.22
N THR A 159 31.11 -11.50 -27.52
CA THR A 159 32.13 -11.91 -28.52
C THR A 159 32.76 -10.77 -29.31
N SER A 160 32.49 -9.50 -29.04
CA SER A 160 33.06 -8.37 -29.78
C SER A 160 34.20 -7.60 -29.03
N GLY A 161 34.77 -8.18 -27.98
CA GLY A 161 35.74 -7.51 -27.11
C GLY A 161 37.16 -8.12 -27.05
N ASP A 162 37.60 -8.96 -28.03
CA ASP A 162 38.96 -9.41 -28.07
C ASP A 162 39.48 -9.59 -29.49
N ARG A 163 39.91 -8.49 -30.09
CA ARG A 163 40.91 -8.44 -31.15
C ARG A 163 41.46 -7.01 -31.28
N ASN A 164 42.48 -6.64 -30.50
CA ASN A 164 43.71 -6.07 -31.04
C ASN A 164 44.70 -5.85 -29.87
#